data_ca16140c7d510315661f24bc25d9ea13
#
_entry.id   ca16140c7d510315661f24bc25d9ea13
#
_cell.length_a   1.000
_cell.length_b   1.000
_cell.length_c   1.000
_cell.angle_alpha   90.00
_cell.angle_beta   90.00
_cell.angle_gamma   90.00
#
_symmetry.space_group_name_H-M   'P 1'
#
loop_
_entity.id
_entity.type
_entity.pdbx_description
1 polymer ?
#
loop_
_entity_poly.entity_id
_entity_poly.type
_entity_poly.pdbx_seq_one_letter_code
_entity_poly.pdbx_strand_id
1 'polypeptide(L)'
;SDGAGIKAALRAIPILREAGLSIKVLSMKPYKDPDEFIKALGPEAYEERIEKATNYFIFQVGTLMNEYNLDDPSEKTEFHNKVADMLLEFEDEIERNNYLESVCRTFNIPLDGLRQLVKKKGLNYIGKKQREEKETIKSGNKEKEEAVVLAQQILLTWLIEEKNIFESVAK
;
A
#
# COMPACT_ATOMS: atom_id res chain seq x y z
N SER A 1 14.64 6.37 20.79
CA SER A 1 15.10 6.50 19.40
C SER A 1 14.78 7.92 18.93
N ASP A 2 15.75 8.55 18.34
CA ASP A 2 15.61 9.83 17.68
C ASP A 2 14.75 9.65 16.40
N GLY A 3 14.33 10.74 15.77
CA GLY A 3 13.54 10.67 14.54
C GLY A 3 14.21 9.88 13.41
N ALA A 4 15.56 9.72 13.45
CA ALA A 4 16.31 8.93 12.48
C ALA A 4 16.04 7.42 12.65
N GLY A 5 16.01 6.92 13.89
CA GLY A 5 15.70 5.51 14.17
C GLY A 5 14.26 5.14 13.78
N ILE A 6 13.28 6.02 14.01
CA ILE A 6 11.90 5.83 13.56
C ILE A 6 11.83 5.75 12.05
N LYS A 7 12.49 6.68 11.34
CA LYS A 7 12.54 6.69 9.87
C LYS A 7 13.22 5.43 9.32
N ALA A 8 14.29 4.96 9.95
CA ALA A 8 14.95 3.72 9.56
C ALA A 8 14.04 2.50 9.73
N ALA A 9 13.34 2.39 10.86
CA ALA A 9 12.37 1.33 11.11
C ALA A 9 11.23 1.34 10.07
N LEU A 10 10.64 2.51 9.79
CA LEU A 10 9.59 2.65 8.78
C LEU A 10 10.02 2.25 7.38
N ARG A 11 11.28 2.47 7.00
CA ARG A 11 11.84 2.03 5.71
C ARG A 11 12.12 0.53 5.65
N ALA A 12 12.51 -0.08 6.76
CA ALA A 12 12.81 -1.51 6.83
C ALA A 12 11.55 -2.38 6.80
N ILE A 13 10.43 -1.92 7.36
CA ILE A 13 9.19 -2.67 7.50
C ILE A 13 8.69 -3.25 6.16
N PRO A 14 8.53 -2.48 5.06
CA PRO A 14 8.04 -3.04 3.80
C PRO A 14 8.96 -4.13 3.25
N ILE A 15 10.27 -3.95 3.33
CA ILE A 15 11.27 -4.92 2.85
C ILE A 15 11.15 -6.24 3.61
N LEU A 16 11.01 -6.17 4.93
CA LEU A 16 10.87 -7.36 5.78
C LEU A 16 9.53 -8.06 5.59
N ARG A 17 8.45 -7.31 5.32
CA ARG A 17 7.13 -7.86 4.98
C ARG A 17 7.16 -8.63 3.67
N GLU A 18 7.77 -8.09 2.63
CA GLU A 18 7.96 -8.78 1.34
C GLU A 18 8.72 -10.09 1.49
N ALA A 19 9.66 -10.16 2.44
CA ALA A 19 10.37 -11.39 2.78
C ALA A 19 9.55 -12.39 3.64
N GLY A 20 8.28 -12.07 3.96
CA GLY A 20 7.38 -12.93 4.75
C GLY A 20 7.72 -13.00 6.24
N LEU A 21 8.48 -12.04 6.77
CA LEU A 21 8.91 -12.02 8.16
C LEU A 21 7.85 -11.40 9.08
N SER A 22 7.68 -11.98 10.27
CA SER A 22 6.89 -11.36 11.34
C SER A 22 7.73 -10.27 12.01
N ILE A 23 7.22 -9.04 12.01
CA ILE A 23 7.98 -7.86 12.43
C ILE A 23 7.42 -7.29 13.72
N LYS A 24 8.30 -7.07 14.68
CA LYS A 24 8.03 -6.29 15.88
C LYS A 24 9.03 -5.15 16.01
N VAL A 25 8.60 -4.03 16.55
CA VAL A 25 9.43 -2.84 16.75
C VAL A 25 9.68 -2.67 18.24
N LEU A 26 10.95 -2.51 18.56
CA LEU A 26 11.42 -2.37 19.92
C LEU A 26 11.98 -0.96 20.14
N SER A 27 11.54 -0.29 21.22
CA SER A 27 12.09 1.01 21.62
C SER A 27 13.09 0.83 22.74
N MET A 28 14.30 1.38 22.55
CA MET A 28 15.37 1.38 23.56
C MET A 28 15.31 2.57 24.52
N LYS A 29 14.35 3.48 24.35
CA LYS A 29 14.27 4.66 25.21
C LYS A 29 14.25 4.30 26.70
N PRO A 30 14.97 5.07 27.55
CA PRO A 30 15.73 6.29 27.25
C PRO A 30 17.13 6.03 26.69
N TYR A 31 17.58 4.80 26.53
CA TYR A 31 18.91 4.41 26.08
C TYR A 31 19.08 4.56 24.57
N LYS A 32 20.31 4.77 24.16
CA LYS A 32 20.66 5.04 22.77
C LYS A 32 20.61 3.77 21.90
N ASP A 33 21.11 2.67 22.43
CA ASP A 33 21.22 1.39 21.72
C ASP A 33 21.06 0.20 22.69
N PRO A 34 20.96 -1.05 22.19
CA PRO A 34 20.85 -2.25 23.00
C PRO A 34 22.03 -2.47 23.97
N ASP A 35 23.23 -2.12 23.57
CA ASP A 35 24.43 -2.31 24.40
C ASP A 35 24.37 -1.43 25.66
N GLU A 36 24.04 -0.17 25.50
CA GLU A 36 23.83 0.75 26.60
C GLU A 36 22.67 0.30 27.52
N PHE A 37 21.58 -0.19 26.94
CA PHE A 37 20.45 -0.71 27.69
C PHE A 37 20.84 -1.92 28.55
N ILE A 38 21.53 -2.92 27.97
CA ILE A 38 21.93 -4.15 28.65
C ILE A 38 22.96 -3.84 29.75
N LYS A 39 23.90 -2.93 29.49
CA LYS A 39 24.86 -2.48 30.52
C LYS A 39 24.20 -1.81 31.72
N ALA A 40 23.12 -1.08 31.50
CA ALA A 40 22.41 -0.37 32.53
C ALA A 40 21.43 -1.23 33.33
N LEU A 41 20.70 -2.13 32.69
CA LEU A 41 19.56 -2.86 33.26
C LEU A 41 19.71 -4.39 33.26
N GLY A 42 20.72 -4.93 32.61
CA GLY A 42 20.96 -6.36 32.50
C GLY A 42 20.26 -7.04 31.31
N PRO A 43 20.66 -8.30 30.99
CA PRO A 43 20.10 -9.04 29.89
C PRO A 43 18.65 -9.46 30.11
N GLU A 44 18.24 -9.76 31.34
CA GLU A 44 16.87 -10.16 31.69
C GLU A 44 15.86 -9.04 31.37
N ALA A 45 16.22 -7.78 31.67
CA ALA A 45 15.39 -6.62 31.34
C ALA A 45 15.29 -6.39 29.82
N TYR A 46 16.32 -6.78 29.08
CA TYR A 46 16.31 -6.73 27.62
C TYR A 46 15.40 -7.80 27.02
N GLU A 47 15.44 -9.03 27.53
CA GLU A 47 14.52 -10.10 27.12
C GLU A 47 13.06 -9.73 27.37
N GLU A 48 12.76 -9.21 28.56
CA GLU A 48 11.41 -8.71 28.87
C GLU A 48 10.97 -7.58 27.91
N ARG A 49 11.91 -6.71 27.50
CA ARG A 49 11.65 -5.65 26.54
C ARG A 49 11.34 -6.21 25.14
N ILE A 50 12.03 -7.28 24.72
CA ILE A 50 11.77 -7.99 23.46
C ILE A 50 10.38 -8.61 23.46
N GLU A 51 9.98 -9.26 24.56
CA GLU A 51 8.63 -9.84 24.67
C GLU A 51 7.52 -8.79 24.53
N LYS A 52 7.75 -7.59 25.07
CA LYS A 52 6.83 -6.43 24.98
C LYS A 52 6.97 -5.62 23.70
N ALA A 53 7.76 -6.08 22.71
CA ALA A 53 7.94 -5.39 21.46
C ALA A 53 6.62 -5.23 20.70
N THR A 54 6.39 -4.04 20.17
CA THR A 54 5.14 -3.65 19.53
C THR A 54 5.07 -4.21 18.11
N ASN A 55 3.90 -4.72 17.70
CA ASN A 55 3.65 -5.08 16.31
C ASN A 55 3.94 -3.88 15.38
N TYR A 56 4.56 -4.15 14.23
CA TYR A 56 4.99 -3.11 13.29
C TYR A 56 3.85 -2.18 12.86
N PHE A 57 2.65 -2.73 12.60
CA PHE A 57 1.51 -1.95 12.13
C PHE A 57 0.99 -0.99 13.21
N ILE A 58 0.89 -1.47 14.44
CA ILE A 58 0.55 -0.64 15.59
C ILE A 58 1.59 0.47 15.80
N PHE A 59 2.88 0.15 15.59
CA PHE A 59 3.94 1.15 15.63
C PHE A 59 3.79 2.21 14.53
N GLN A 60 3.47 1.80 13.29
CA GLN A 60 3.24 2.72 12.17
C GLN A 60 2.07 3.66 12.46
N VAL A 61 0.92 3.11 12.89
CA VAL A 61 -0.26 3.92 13.24
C VAL A 61 0.03 4.86 14.41
N GLY A 62 0.76 4.40 15.43
CA GLY A 62 1.18 5.25 16.55
C GLY A 62 2.13 6.37 16.13
N THR A 63 3.01 6.11 15.16
CA THR A 63 3.88 7.15 14.60
C THR A 63 3.08 8.17 13.80
N LEU A 64 2.16 7.71 12.97
CA LEU A 64 1.24 8.57 12.21
C LEU A 64 0.39 9.44 13.13
N MET A 65 -0.12 8.89 14.22
CA MET A 65 -0.94 9.61 15.20
C MET A 65 -0.24 10.85 15.75
N ASN A 66 1.09 10.82 15.91
CA ASN A 66 1.86 11.96 16.42
C ASN A 66 1.93 13.15 15.45
N GLU A 67 1.51 12.97 14.21
CA GLU A 67 1.49 14.01 13.17
C GLU A 67 0.15 14.79 13.15
N TYR A 68 -0.85 14.34 13.94
CA TYR A 68 -2.20 14.90 13.96
C TYR A 68 -2.59 15.38 15.36
N ASN A 69 -3.34 16.47 15.41
CA ASN A 69 -4.02 16.91 16.61
C ASN A 69 -5.40 16.23 16.70
N LEU A 70 -5.52 15.19 17.49
CA LEU A 70 -6.76 14.41 17.61
C LEU A 70 -7.88 15.12 18.38
N ASP A 71 -7.61 16.28 18.99
CA ASP A 71 -8.63 17.14 19.57
C ASP A 71 -9.34 17.97 18.49
N ASP A 72 -8.69 18.18 17.33
CA ASP A 72 -9.34 18.80 16.16
C ASP A 72 -10.13 17.75 15.36
N PRO A 73 -11.45 17.93 15.17
CA PRO A 73 -12.29 16.97 14.46
C PRO A 73 -11.87 16.73 13.00
N SER A 74 -11.32 17.75 12.34
CA SER A 74 -10.86 17.66 10.95
C SER A 74 -9.62 16.81 10.84
N GLU A 75 -8.60 17.07 11.67
CA GLU A 75 -7.37 16.30 11.72
C GLU A 75 -7.61 14.85 12.18
N LYS A 76 -8.49 14.67 13.16
CA LYS A 76 -8.92 13.35 13.60
C LYS A 76 -9.58 12.54 12.47
N THR A 77 -10.40 13.19 11.66
CA THR A 77 -11.04 12.56 10.49
C THR A 77 -9.98 12.20 9.45
N GLU A 78 -9.01 13.06 9.21
CA GLU A 78 -7.91 12.78 8.28
C GLU A 78 -7.05 11.61 8.77
N PHE A 79 -6.70 11.58 10.06
CA PHE A 79 -6.01 10.45 10.68
C PHE A 79 -6.76 9.13 10.46
N HIS A 80 -8.08 9.08 10.75
CA HIS A 80 -8.88 7.87 10.51
C HIS A 80 -8.90 7.46 9.03
N ASN A 81 -8.93 8.42 8.12
CA ASN A 81 -8.84 8.16 6.68
C ASN A 81 -7.50 7.53 6.28
N LYS A 82 -6.39 8.03 6.84
CA LYS A 82 -5.05 7.47 6.60
C LYS A 82 -4.92 6.04 7.16
N VAL A 83 -5.43 5.83 8.39
CA VAL A 83 -5.46 4.48 8.99
C VAL A 83 -6.27 3.50 8.13
N ALA A 84 -7.41 3.94 7.59
CA ALA A 84 -8.22 3.11 6.70
C ALA A 84 -7.49 2.77 5.38
N ASP A 85 -6.72 3.71 4.82
CA ASP A 85 -5.90 3.47 3.64
C ASP A 85 -4.79 2.43 3.91
N MET A 86 -4.10 2.54 5.05
CA MET A 86 -3.10 1.57 5.49
C MET A 86 -3.69 0.16 5.69
N LEU A 87 -4.92 0.07 6.21
CA LEU A 87 -5.62 -1.21 6.39
C LEU A 87 -5.98 -1.86 5.05
N LEU A 88 -6.21 -1.08 4.00
CA LEU A 88 -6.50 -1.59 2.65
C LEU A 88 -5.27 -2.17 1.94
N GLU A 89 -4.06 -1.98 2.46
CA GLU A 89 -2.85 -2.65 1.96
C GLU A 89 -2.82 -4.16 2.27
N PHE A 90 -3.62 -4.61 3.23
CA PHE A 90 -3.79 -6.05 3.50
C PHE A 90 -4.78 -6.64 2.48
N GLU A 91 -4.32 -7.58 1.68
CA GLU A 91 -5.15 -8.27 0.68
C GLU A 91 -6.13 -9.24 1.36
N ASP A 92 -5.65 -9.99 2.36
CA ASP A 92 -6.47 -10.93 3.12
C ASP A 92 -7.46 -10.19 4.05
N GLU A 93 -8.73 -10.55 3.94
CA GLU A 93 -9.80 -9.91 4.71
C GLU A 93 -9.74 -10.25 6.20
N ILE A 94 -9.33 -11.47 6.54
CA ILE A 94 -9.24 -11.93 7.94
C ILE A 94 -8.08 -11.19 8.60
N GLU A 95 -6.93 -11.15 7.94
CA GLU A 95 -5.76 -10.42 8.43
C GLU A 95 -6.10 -8.94 8.63
N ARG A 96 -6.71 -8.29 7.63
CA ARG A 96 -7.15 -6.89 7.70
C ARG A 96 -8.08 -6.64 8.88
N ASN A 97 -9.07 -7.52 9.13
CA ASN A 97 -9.99 -7.38 10.25
C ASN A 97 -9.27 -7.52 11.60
N ASN A 98 -8.32 -8.45 11.73
CA ASN A 98 -7.53 -8.61 12.96
C ASN A 98 -6.72 -7.36 13.27
N TYR A 99 -6.08 -6.74 12.24
CA TYR A 99 -5.37 -5.48 12.41
C TYR A 99 -6.31 -4.32 12.71
N LEU A 100 -7.47 -4.25 12.06
CA LEU A 100 -8.49 -3.24 12.32
C LEU A 100 -8.95 -3.28 13.79
N GLU A 101 -9.29 -4.44 14.31
CA GLU A 101 -9.70 -4.60 15.71
C GLU A 101 -8.57 -4.22 16.69
N SER A 102 -7.34 -4.63 16.38
CA SER A 102 -6.18 -4.29 17.21
C SER A 102 -5.93 -2.77 17.25
N VAL A 103 -6.01 -2.09 16.10
CA VAL A 103 -5.87 -0.63 16.00
C VAL A 103 -6.98 0.08 16.77
N CYS A 104 -8.24 -0.32 16.57
CA CYS A 104 -9.38 0.27 17.27
C CYS A 104 -9.22 0.19 18.80
N ARG A 105 -8.81 -0.96 19.29
CA ARG A 105 -8.56 -1.17 20.74
C ARG A 105 -7.39 -0.35 21.26
N THR A 106 -6.28 -0.28 20.52
CA THR A 106 -5.06 0.40 20.94
C THR A 106 -5.20 1.91 20.96
N PHE A 107 -5.87 2.47 19.94
CA PHE A 107 -5.99 3.93 19.73
C PHE A 107 -7.37 4.49 20.08
N ASN A 108 -8.24 3.68 20.68
CA ASN A 108 -9.60 4.06 21.08
C ASN A 108 -10.42 4.65 19.89
N ILE A 109 -10.32 3.99 18.74
CA ILE A 109 -11.09 4.35 17.54
C ILE A 109 -12.39 3.54 17.53
N PRO A 110 -13.56 4.14 17.22
CA PRO A 110 -14.81 3.40 17.12
C PRO A 110 -14.74 2.32 16.02
N LEU A 111 -14.90 1.05 16.42
CA LEU A 111 -14.74 -0.11 15.55
C LEU A 111 -15.66 -0.06 14.32
N ASP A 112 -16.95 0.20 14.54
CA ASP A 112 -17.93 0.23 13.46
C ASP A 112 -17.68 1.38 12.49
N GLY A 113 -17.25 2.54 13.01
CA GLY A 113 -16.89 3.69 12.19
C GLY A 113 -15.72 3.41 11.26
N LEU A 114 -14.62 2.86 11.80
CA LEU A 114 -13.44 2.52 11.00
C LEU A 114 -13.74 1.37 10.02
N ARG A 115 -14.50 0.35 10.44
CA ARG A 115 -14.92 -0.76 9.57
C ARG A 115 -15.74 -0.28 8.36
N GLN A 116 -16.70 0.60 8.59
CA GLN A 116 -17.50 1.20 7.50
C GLN A 116 -16.64 2.05 6.57
N LEU A 117 -15.70 2.81 7.12
CA LEU A 117 -14.78 3.63 6.35
C LEU A 117 -13.88 2.78 5.43
N VAL A 118 -13.28 1.72 5.96
CA VAL A 118 -12.47 0.75 5.21
C VAL A 118 -13.29 0.10 4.10
N LYS A 119 -14.51 -0.36 4.41
CA LYS A 119 -15.41 -0.95 3.41
C LYS A 119 -15.75 0.02 2.28
N LYS A 120 -16.14 1.26 2.62
CA LYS A 120 -16.47 2.31 1.64
C LYS A 120 -15.28 2.64 0.73
N LYS A 121 -14.08 2.80 1.31
CA LYS A 121 -12.86 3.08 0.55
C LYS A 121 -12.47 1.91 -0.35
N GLY A 122 -12.56 0.67 0.15
CA GLY A 122 -12.28 -0.54 -0.63
C GLY A 122 -13.18 -0.68 -1.86
N LEU A 123 -14.49 -0.43 -1.72
CA LEU A 123 -15.42 -0.43 -2.86
C LEU A 123 -15.07 0.65 -3.90
N ASN A 124 -14.70 1.84 -3.45
CA ASN A 124 -14.28 2.93 -4.35
C ASN A 124 -12.97 2.59 -5.09
N TYR A 125 -12.02 1.95 -4.41
CA TYR A 125 -10.75 1.51 -5.00
C TYR A 125 -10.99 0.49 -6.12
N ILE A 126 -11.82 -0.54 -5.87
CA ILE A 126 -12.19 -1.55 -6.87
C ILE A 126 -12.91 -0.92 -8.05
N GLY A 127 -13.86 -0.02 -7.80
CA GLY A 127 -14.61 0.69 -8.85
C GLY A 127 -13.71 1.58 -9.73
N LYS A 128 -12.69 2.21 -9.14
CA LYS A 128 -11.72 3.03 -9.87
C LYS A 128 -10.81 2.17 -10.73
N LYS A 129 -10.27 1.08 -10.18
CA LYS A 129 -9.41 0.12 -10.91
C LYS A 129 -10.13 -0.49 -12.10
N GLN A 130 -11.40 -0.89 -11.95
CA GLN A 130 -12.21 -1.42 -13.05
C GLN A 130 -12.50 -0.39 -14.15
N ARG A 131 -12.61 0.89 -13.81
CA ARG A 131 -12.76 1.97 -14.82
C ARG A 131 -11.47 2.18 -15.59
N GLU A 132 -10.34 2.26 -14.90
CA GLU A 132 -9.02 2.42 -15.51
C GLU A 132 -8.69 1.24 -16.44
N GLU A 133 -8.96 0.00 -16.03
CA GLU A 133 -8.80 -1.18 -16.88
C GLU A 133 -9.69 -1.13 -18.14
N LYS A 134 -10.96 -0.70 -18.01
CA LYS A 134 -11.87 -0.56 -19.17
C LYS A 134 -11.43 0.55 -20.12
N GLU A 135 -10.89 1.64 -19.61
CA GLU A 135 -10.37 2.75 -20.44
C GLU A 135 -9.09 2.32 -21.18
N THR A 136 -8.20 1.58 -20.51
CA THR A 136 -6.98 1.05 -21.12
C THR A 136 -7.30 0.04 -22.24
N ILE A 137 -8.29 -0.84 -22.03
CA ILE A 137 -8.74 -1.79 -23.05
C ILE A 137 -9.38 -1.05 -24.25
N LYS A 138 -10.17 0.00 -23.99
CA LYS A 138 -10.77 0.80 -25.07
C LYS A 138 -9.73 1.56 -25.89
N SER A 139 -8.73 2.16 -25.25
CA SER A 139 -7.64 2.86 -25.96
C SER A 139 -6.79 1.88 -26.76
N GLY A 140 -6.42 0.74 -26.21
CA GLY A 140 -5.64 -0.27 -26.92
C GLY A 140 -6.39 -0.90 -28.12
N ASN A 141 -7.72 -1.05 -28.04
CA ASN A 141 -8.53 -1.47 -29.21
C ASN A 141 -8.60 -0.40 -30.30
N LYS A 142 -8.73 0.86 -29.91
CA LYS A 142 -8.77 1.97 -30.86
C LYS A 142 -7.45 2.12 -31.62
N GLU A 143 -6.31 2.04 -30.93
CA GLU A 143 -4.99 2.04 -31.55
C GLU A 143 -4.78 0.86 -32.51
N LYS A 144 -5.28 -0.33 -32.17
CA LYS A 144 -5.24 -1.50 -33.05
C LYS A 144 -6.10 -1.32 -34.31
N GLU A 145 -7.31 -0.78 -34.16
CA GLU A 145 -8.18 -0.49 -35.30
C GLU A 145 -7.56 0.56 -36.23
N GLU A 146 -6.98 1.63 -35.68
CA GLU A 146 -6.27 2.65 -36.47
C GLU A 146 -5.05 2.08 -37.20
N ALA A 147 -4.27 1.20 -36.55
CA ALA A 147 -3.13 0.53 -37.19
C ALA A 147 -3.54 -0.43 -38.30
N VAL A 148 -4.65 -1.15 -38.16
CA VAL A 148 -5.19 -2.01 -39.24
C VAL A 148 -5.66 -1.20 -40.45
N VAL A 149 -6.36 -0.09 -40.21
CA VAL A 149 -6.81 0.80 -41.26
C VAL A 149 -5.61 1.40 -42.01
N LEU A 150 -4.58 1.84 -41.28
CA LEU A 150 -3.35 2.36 -41.88
C LEU A 150 -2.62 1.29 -42.75
N ALA A 151 -2.51 0.06 -42.22
CA ALA A 151 -1.91 -1.05 -42.96
C ALA A 151 -2.69 -1.39 -44.23
N GLN A 152 -4.03 -1.35 -44.20
CA GLN A 152 -4.88 -1.54 -45.36
C GLN A 152 -4.69 -0.42 -46.38
N GLN A 153 -4.57 0.82 -45.96
CA GLN A 153 -4.31 1.95 -46.85
C GLN A 153 -2.95 1.83 -47.57
N ILE A 154 -1.89 1.46 -46.83
CA ILE A 154 -0.56 1.23 -47.40
C ILE A 154 -0.59 0.10 -48.46
N LEU A 155 -1.26 -1.02 -48.12
CA LEU A 155 -1.41 -2.15 -49.04
C LEU A 155 -2.17 -1.75 -50.32
N LEU A 156 -3.26 -1.00 -50.21
CA LEU A 156 -4.02 -0.50 -51.34
C LEU A 156 -3.19 0.45 -52.22
N THR A 157 -2.40 1.33 -51.62
CA THR A 157 -1.50 2.24 -52.36
C THR A 157 -0.45 1.45 -53.15
N TRP A 158 0.17 0.44 -52.52
CA TRP A 158 1.13 -0.44 -53.21
C TRP A 158 0.49 -1.24 -54.35
N LEU A 159 -0.72 -1.77 -54.18
CA LEU A 159 -1.46 -2.48 -55.22
C LEU A 159 -1.83 -1.59 -56.42
N ILE A 160 -2.02 -0.29 -56.19
CA ILE A 160 -2.31 0.69 -57.26
C ILE A 160 -1.03 1.12 -58.00
N GLU A 161 0.06 1.32 -57.27
CA GLU A 161 1.33 1.81 -57.83
C GLU A 161 2.13 0.73 -58.56
N GLU A 162 2.07 -0.53 -58.10
CA GLU A 162 2.84 -1.66 -58.62
C GLU A 162 1.93 -2.69 -59.30
N LYS A 163 1.70 -2.52 -60.63
CA LYS A 163 0.87 -3.44 -61.44
C LYS A 163 1.26 -4.91 -61.35
N ASN A 164 2.54 -5.23 -61.10
CA ASN A 164 3.06 -6.59 -61.03
C ASN A 164 2.69 -7.31 -59.71
N ILE A 165 2.42 -6.57 -58.62
CA ILE A 165 2.03 -7.15 -57.32
C ILE A 165 0.59 -7.64 -57.37
N PHE A 166 -0.31 -6.98 -58.10
CA PHE A 166 -1.70 -7.38 -58.25
C PHE A 166 -1.84 -8.79 -58.84
N GLU A 167 -1.03 -9.13 -59.87
CA GLU A 167 -1.05 -10.46 -60.50
C GLU A 167 -0.51 -11.59 -59.58
N SER A 168 0.31 -11.27 -58.57
CA SER A 168 0.86 -12.25 -57.62
C SER A 168 -0.03 -12.49 -56.42
N VAL A 169 -0.91 -11.56 -56.06
CA VAL A 169 -1.82 -11.64 -54.92
C VAL A 169 -3.22 -12.17 -55.33
N ALA A 170 -3.58 -12.07 -56.60
CA ALA A 170 -4.88 -12.50 -57.16
C ALA A 170 -4.91 -13.99 -57.60
N LYS A 171 -3.85 -14.77 -57.34
CA LYS A 171 -3.79 -16.23 -57.46
C LYS A 171 -3.98 -16.91 -56.09
#